data_b52a3750ddcd786baca82c922185a05f
#
_entry.id   b52a3750ddcd786baca82c922185a05f
#
_cell.length_a   1.000
_cell.length_b   1.000
_cell.length_c   1.000
_cell.angle_alpha   90.00
_cell.angle_beta   90.00
_cell.angle_gamma   90.00
#
_symmetry.space_group_name_H-M   'P 1'
#
loop_
_entity.id
_entity.type
_entity.pdbx_description
1 polymer ?
#
loop_
_entity_poly.entity_id
_entity_poly.type
_entity_poly.pdbx_seq_one_letter_code
_entity_poly.pdbx_strand_id
1 'polypeptide(L)'
;MPLTLEAYKKSVAERILYGAFESIAKKGGKDPLEVFNQALSNSRPTVEVKSRRVGGANFQVPVEVRPVRRMALAMRWLREAARKRGEKSMGQRLAAELMEAAENRGGAVKKREEVHRMAEANKAFSHFRF
;
A
#
# COMPACT_ATOMS: atom_id res chain seq x y z
N MET A 1 1.16 23.46 -26.67
CA MET A 1 1.37 23.98 -25.30
C MET A 1 2.34 23.11 -24.53
N PRO A 2 3.36 23.69 -23.89
CA PRO A 2 4.20 22.91 -23.02
C PRO A 2 3.40 22.42 -21.80
N LEU A 3 3.56 21.15 -21.47
CA LEU A 3 2.94 20.57 -20.28
C LEU A 3 3.63 21.10 -19.03
N THR A 4 2.87 21.39 -17.98
CA THR A 4 3.44 21.68 -16.67
C THR A 4 4.11 20.41 -16.13
N LEU A 5 5.03 20.57 -15.19
CA LEU A 5 5.68 19.43 -14.55
C LEU A 5 4.67 18.50 -13.89
N GLU A 6 3.64 19.06 -13.25
CA GLU A 6 2.57 18.27 -12.61
C GLU A 6 1.77 17.48 -13.63
N ALA A 7 1.38 18.11 -14.74
CA ALA A 7 0.65 17.43 -15.82
C ALA A 7 1.50 16.31 -16.44
N TYR A 8 2.80 16.53 -16.61
CA TYR A 8 3.73 15.51 -17.10
C TYR A 8 3.80 14.32 -16.14
N LYS A 9 3.97 14.56 -14.84
CA LYS A 9 4.02 13.51 -13.81
C LYS A 9 2.72 12.70 -13.78
N LYS A 10 1.59 13.38 -13.87
CA LYS A 10 0.28 12.74 -13.90
C LYS A 10 0.14 11.85 -15.14
N SER A 11 0.53 12.35 -16.29
CA SER A 11 0.48 11.62 -17.57
C SER A 11 1.32 10.34 -17.51
N VAL A 12 2.54 10.43 -16.96
CA VAL A 12 3.44 9.27 -16.79
C VAL A 12 2.83 8.26 -15.84
N ALA A 13 2.27 8.71 -14.70
CA ALA A 13 1.65 7.84 -13.72
C ALA A 13 0.44 7.10 -14.31
N GLU A 14 -0.40 7.78 -15.07
CA GLU A 14 -1.55 7.17 -15.75
C GLU A 14 -1.10 6.11 -16.75
N ARG A 15 -0.05 6.39 -17.52
CA ARG A 15 0.51 5.44 -18.48
C ARG A 15 1.02 4.17 -17.79
N ILE A 16 1.69 4.32 -16.65
CA ILE A 16 2.18 3.20 -15.85
C ILE A 16 0.99 2.36 -15.35
N LEU A 17 -0.03 3.01 -14.81
CA LEU A 17 -1.20 2.33 -14.27
C LEU A 17 -1.97 1.57 -15.35
N TYR A 18 -2.21 2.20 -16.50
CA TYR A 18 -2.90 1.54 -17.61
C TYR A 18 -2.08 0.39 -18.18
N GLY A 19 -0.76 0.56 -18.26
CA GLY A 19 0.16 -0.51 -18.66
C GLY A 19 0.12 -1.69 -17.70
N ALA A 20 0.03 -1.42 -16.40
CA ALA A 20 -0.12 -2.45 -15.38
C ALA A 20 -1.43 -3.22 -15.54
N PHE A 21 -2.53 -2.52 -15.75
CA PHE A 21 -3.84 -3.14 -15.97
C PHE A 21 -3.86 -4.02 -17.22
N GLU A 22 -3.22 -3.55 -18.29
CA GLU A 22 -3.09 -4.32 -19.52
C GLU A 22 -2.30 -5.61 -19.30
N SER A 23 -1.21 -5.53 -18.54
CA SER A 23 -0.41 -6.70 -18.18
C SER A 23 -1.20 -7.71 -17.34
N ILE A 24 -2.01 -7.23 -16.40
CA ILE A 24 -2.85 -8.10 -15.56
C ILE A 24 -3.88 -8.83 -16.42
N ALA A 25 -4.52 -8.11 -17.35
CA ALA A 25 -5.52 -8.71 -18.25
C ALA A 25 -4.89 -9.81 -19.10
N LYS A 26 -3.69 -9.60 -19.62
CA LYS A 26 -3.00 -10.57 -20.48
C LYS A 26 -2.51 -11.79 -19.72
N LYS A 27 -1.94 -11.59 -18.51
CA LYS A 27 -1.33 -12.70 -17.76
C LYS A 27 -2.33 -13.50 -16.94
N GLY A 28 -3.30 -12.84 -16.33
CA GLY A 28 -4.19 -13.48 -15.36
C GLY A 28 -5.56 -13.88 -15.90
N GLY A 29 -5.95 -13.35 -17.06
CA GLY A 29 -7.30 -13.55 -17.59
C GLY A 29 -8.41 -13.00 -16.69
N LYS A 30 -8.07 -12.23 -15.66
CA LYS A 30 -8.99 -11.62 -14.72
C LYS A 30 -9.19 -10.15 -15.04
N ASP A 31 -10.31 -9.59 -14.59
CA ASP A 31 -10.57 -8.16 -14.70
C ASP A 31 -9.54 -7.39 -13.88
N PRO A 32 -8.73 -6.50 -14.50
CA PRO A 32 -7.73 -5.72 -13.77
C PRO A 32 -8.29 -4.90 -12.63
N LEU A 33 -9.50 -4.37 -12.77
CA LEU A 33 -10.13 -3.58 -11.73
C LEU A 33 -10.46 -4.42 -10.49
N GLU A 34 -10.93 -5.66 -10.69
CA GLU A 34 -11.18 -6.59 -9.59
C GLU A 34 -9.88 -6.94 -8.86
N VAL A 35 -8.81 -7.20 -9.61
CA VAL A 35 -7.49 -7.49 -9.05
C VAL A 35 -7.00 -6.29 -8.23
N PHE A 36 -7.13 -5.09 -8.77
CA PHE A 36 -6.74 -3.85 -8.10
C PHE A 36 -7.51 -3.66 -6.78
N ASN A 37 -8.83 -3.81 -6.82
CA ASN A 37 -9.68 -3.66 -5.65
C ASN A 37 -9.35 -4.70 -4.58
N GLN A 38 -9.11 -5.94 -4.98
CA GLN A 38 -8.74 -7.00 -4.04
C GLN A 38 -7.35 -6.72 -3.44
N ALA A 39 -6.40 -6.24 -4.24
CA ALA A 39 -5.08 -5.87 -3.77
C ALA A 39 -5.15 -4.75 -2.72
N LEU A 40 -5.95 -3.72 -2.97
CA LEU A 40 -6.18 -2.64 -2.01
C LEU A 40 -6.80 -3.17 -0.71
N SER A 41 -7.83 -3.99 -0.84
CA SER A 41 -8.51 -4.58 0.31
C SER A 41 -7.54 -5.39 1.18
N ASN A 42 -6.68 -6.20 0.56
CA ASN A 42 -5.72 -7.03 1.26
C ASN A 42 -4.56 -6.25 1.88
N SER A 43 -4.30 -5.04 1.39
CA SER A 43 -3.19 -4.20 1.85
C SER A 43 -3.60 -3.14 2.87
N ARG A 44 -4.88 -2.96 3.14
CA ARG A 44 -5.38 -1.95 4.09
C ARG A 44 -5.06 -2.32 5.53
N PRO A 45 -4.39 -1.46 6.29
CA PRO A 45 -4.22 -1.69 7.73
C PRO A 45 -5.44 -1.20 8.49
N THR A 46 -5.85 -1.93 9.52
CA THR A 46 -6.92 -1.51 10.43
C THR A 46 -6.38 -0.77 11.64
N VAL A 47 -5.13 -1.05 12.00
CA VAL A 47 -4.45 -0.42 13.13
C VAL A 47 -3.05 -0.04 12.70
N GLU A 48 -2.50 0.99 13.34
CA GLU A 48 -1.10 1.39 13.18
C GLU A 48 -0.54 1.78 14.53
N VAL A 49 0.76 2.06 14.59
CA VAL A 49 1.43 2.46 15.82
C VAL A 49 1.87 3.90 15.68
N LYS A 50 1.49 4.73 16.65
CA LYS A 50 1.95 6.12 16.72
C LYS A 50 2.82 6.32 17.95
N SER A 51 3.88 7.08 17.78
CA SER A 51 4.75 7.46 18.91
C SER A 51 4.06 8.52 19.75
N ARG A 52 4.04 8.31 21.07
CA ARG A 52 3.53 9.29 22.03
C ARG A 52 4.52 9.42 23.18
N ARG A 53 4.82 10.66 23.54
CA ARG A 53 5.70 10.94 24.66
C ARG A 53 4.89 11.13 25.94
N VAL A 54 5.16 10.29 26.93
CA VAL A 54 4.50 10.34 28.23
C VAL A 54 5.57 10.28 29.31
N GLY A 55 5.62 11.29 30.18
CA GLY A 55 6.56 11.32 31.29
C GLY A 55 8.04 11.24 30.89
N GLY A 56 8.41 11.79 29.70
CA GLY A 56 9.77 11.75 29.19
C GLY A 56 10.14 10.48 28.43
N ALA A 57 9.28 9.47 28.42
CA ALA A 57 9.48 8.24 27.66
C ALA A 57 8.64 8.25 26.40
N ASN A 58 9.15 7.65 25.33
CA ASN A 58 8.42 7.48 24.08
C ASN A 58 7.76 6.10 24.04
N PHE A 59 6.45 6.09 23.80
CA PHE A 59 5.68 4.87 23.68
C PHE A 59 5.12 4.72 22.27
N GLN A 60 5.16 3.50 21.75
CA GLN A 60 4.50 3.14 20.50
C GLN A 60 3.07 2.74 20.85
N VAL A 61 2.10 3.58 20.50
CA VAL A 61 0.70 3.40 20.89
C VAL A 61 -0.10 2.90 19.70
N PRO A 62 -0.77 1.73 19.79
CA PRO A 62 -1.65 1.26 18.71
C PRO A 62 -2.89 2.15 18.63
N VAL A 63 -3.21 2.57 17.41
CA VAL A 63 -4.40 3.40 17.14
C VAL A 63 -5.12 2.86 15.93
N GLU A 64 -6.45 3.02 15.94
CA GLU A 64 -7.27 2.65 14.79
C GLU A 64 -6.99 3.60 13.61
N VAL A 65 -6.90 3.03 12.41
CA VAL A 65 -6.68 3.80 11.19
C VAL A 65 -8.05 4.19 10.59
N ARG A 66 -8.25 5.46 10.31
CA ARG A 66 -9.47 5.94 9.65
C ARG A 66 -9.56 5.39 8.21
N PRO A 67 -10.77 5.14 7.68
CA PRO A 67 -10.93 4.53 6.36
C PRO A 67 -10.18 5.24 5.23
N VAL A 68 -10.17 6.56 5.21
CA VAL A 68 -9.44 7.33 4.19
C VAL A 68 -7.94 7.06 4.26
N ARG A 69 -7.40 7.00 5.46
CA ARG A 69 -5.98 6.71 5.66
C ARG A 69 -5.64 5.26 5.36
N ARG A 70 -6.56 4.32 5.60
CA ARG A 70 -6.36 2.91 5.22
C ARG A 70 -6.10 2.80 3.72
N MET A 71 -6.91 3.47 2.92
CA MET A 71 -6.78 3.49 1.46
C MET A 71 -5.44 4.13 1.05
N ALA A 72 -5.11 5.29 1.63
CA ALA A 72 -3.87 5.99 1.32
C ALA A 72 -2.63 5.14 1.65
N LEU A 73 -2.64 4.46 2.80
CA LEU A 73 -1.54 3.58 3.18
C LEU A 73 -1.44 2.36 2.27
N ALA A 74 -2.57 1.75 1.91
CA ALA A 74 -2.58 0.61 0.98
C ALA A 74 -1.95 1.01 -0.37
N MET A 75 -2.35 2.12 -0.93
CA MET A 75 -1.79 2.62 -2.19
C MET A 75 -0.30 2.92 -2.09
N ARG A 76 0.12 3.56 -1.00
CA ARG A 76 1.53 3.88 -0.75
C ARG A 76 2.38 2.62 -0.66
N TRP A 77 1.93 1.64 0.09
CA TRP A 77 2.68 0.40 0.29
C TRP A 77 2.76 -0.44 -0.99
N LEU A 78 1.68 -0.47 -1.77
CA LEU A 78 1.69 -1.12 -3.10
C LEU A 78 2.71 -0.46 -4.02
N ARG A 79 2.72 0.86 -4.06
CA ARG A 79 3.67 1.62 -4.86
C ARG A 79 5.12 1.37 -4.42
N GLU A 80 5.38 1.45 -3.13
CA GLU A 80 6.73 1.24 -2.58
C GLU A 80 7.21 -0.19 -2.81
N ALA A 81 6.34 -1.17 -2.60
CA ALA A 81 6.68 -2.57 -2.85
C ALA A 81 6.95 -2.82 -4.34
N ALA A 82 6.17 -2.23 -5.22
CA ALA A 82 6.39 -2.33 -6.66
C ALA A 82 7.75 -1.76 -7.06
N ARG A 83 8.14 -0.61 -6.50
CA ARG A 83 9.44 0.02 -6.81
C ARG A 83 10.63 -0.87 -6.48
N LYS A 84 10.51 -1.73 -5.49
CA LYS A 84 11.59 -2.63 -5.03
C LYS A 84 11.68 -3.90 -5.83
N ARG A 85 10.75 -4.16 -6.73
CA ARG A 85 10.75 -5.38 -7.55
C ARG A 85 11.76 -5.30 -8.68
N GLY A 86 12.07 -6.46 -9.24
CA GLY A 86 13.11 -6.61 -10.27
C GLY A 86 12.63 -6.61 -11.72
N GLU A 87 11.33 -6.49 -11.99
CA GLU A 87 10.81 -6.44 -13.35
C GLU A 87 11.33 -5.20 -14.10
N LYS A 88 11.35 -5.25 -15.43
CA LYS A 88 11.99 -4.24 -16.26
C LYS A 88 11.37 -2.84 -16.19
N SER A 89 10.02 -2.76 -16.19
CA SER A 89 9.34 -1.47 -16.17
C SER A 89 8.50 -1.32 -14.91
N MET A 90 8.18 -0.08 -14.55
CA MET A 90 7.34 0.20 -13.41
C MET A 90 5.92 -0.37 -13.61
N GLY A 91 5.41 -0.34 -14.84
CA GLY A 91 4.11 -0.95 -15.15
C GLY A 91 4.09 -2.45 -14.88
N GLN A 92 5.15 -3.15 -15.26
CA GLN A 92 5.29 -4.59 -15.00
C GLN A 92 5.46 -4.88 -13.51
N ARG A 93 6.23 -4.06 -12.80
CA ARG A 93 6.42 -4.18 -11.35
C ARG A 93 5.11 -3.99 -10.60
N LEU A 94 4.37 -2.97 -10.98
CA LEU A 94 3.07 -2.68 -10.38
C LEU A 94 2.07 -3.80 -10.65
N ALA A 95 2.01 -4.30 -11.88
CA ALA A 95 1.15 -5.41 -12.25
C ALA A 95 1.44 -6.65 -11.41
N ALA A 96 2.70 -7.02 -11.29
CA ALA A 96 3.11 -8.18 -10.50
C ALA A 96 2.77 -8.02 -9.02
N GLU A 97 3.02 -6.83 -8.46
CA GLU A 97 2.69 -6.55 -7.05
C GLU A 97 1.18 -6.60 -6.81
N LEU A 98 0.39 -6.03 -7.70
CA LEU A 98 -1.07 -6.06 -7.58
C LEU A 98 -1.61 -7.49 -7.66
N MET A 99 -1.08 -8.30 -8.56
CA MET A 99 -1.50 -9.70 -8.68
C MET A 99 -1.17 -10.51 -7.43
N GLU A 100 0.02 -10.33 -6.87
CA GLU A 100 0.40 -11.01 -5.63
C GLU A 100 -0.42 -10.52 -4.44
N ALA A 101 -0.64 -9.20 -4.33
CA ALA A 101 -1.44 -8.63 -3.25
C ALA A 101 -2.90 -9.11 -3.30
N ALA A 102 -3.45 -9.29 -4.51
CA ALA A 102 -4.79 -9.84 -4.67
C ALA A 102 -4.87 -11.29 -4.14
N GLU A 103 -3.77 -12.01 -4.15
CA GLU A 103 -3.65 -13.36 -3.58
C GLU A 103 -3.18 -13.34 -2.12
N ASN A 104 -3.22 -12.19 -1.47
CA ASN A 104 -2.77 -11.98 -0.09
C ASN A 104 -1.29 -12.30 0.12
N ARG A 105 -0.46 -11.96 -0.87
CA ARG A 105 0.99 -12.11 -0.86
C ARG A 105 1.66 -10.81 -1.28
N GLY A 106 2.97 -10.77 -1.24
CA GLY A 106 3.75 -9.65 -1.73
C GLY A 106 4.15 -8.66 -0.65
N GLY A 107 4.92 -7.66 -1.04
CA GLY A 107 5.55 -6.71 -0.12
C GLY A 107 4.56 -5.81 0.62
N ALA A 108 3.50 -5.38 -0.05
CA ALA A 108 2.49 -4.53 0.57
C ALA A 108 1.73 -5.27 1.67
N VAL A 109 1.34 -6.52 1.41
CA VAL A 109 0.67 -7.37 2.39
C VAL A 109 1.59 -7.67 3.57
N LYS A 110 2.86 -7.94 3.30
CA LYS A 110 3.87 -8.13 4.35
C LYS A 110 4.01 -6.89 5.24
N LYS A 111 3.96 -5.72 4.64
CA LYS A 111 4.01 -4.45 5.38
C LYS A 111 2.81 -4.29 6.29
N ARG A 112 1.61 -4.61 5.80
CA ARG A 112 0.40 -4.61 6.62
C ARG A 112 0.53 -5.57 7.80
N GLU A 113 1.00 -6.80 7.55
CA GLU A 113 1.17 -7.81 8.60
C GLU A 113 2.18 -7.35 9.64
N GLU A 114 3.28 -6.71 9.21
CA GLU A 114 4.29 -6.16 10.11
C GLU A 114 3.71 -5.07 11.01
N VAL A 115 2.95 -4.13 10.43
CA VAL A 115 2.31 -3.05 11.18
C VAL A 115 1.29 -3.62 12.18
N HIS A 116 0.51 -4.61 11.78
CA HIS A 116 -0.44 -5.27 12.67
C HIS A 116 0.26 -6.00 13.82
N ARG A 117 1.40 -6.65 13.56
CA ARG A 117 2.20 -7.30 14.61
C ARG A 117 2.77 -6.28 15.59
N MET A 118 3.25 -5.15 15.10
CA MET A 118 3.75 -4.07 15.95
C MET A 118 2.64 -3.52 16.84
N ALA A 119 1.45 -3.34 16.30
CA ALA A 119 0.29 -2.88 17.06
C ALA A 119 -0.10 -3.89 18.14
N GLU A 120 -0.09 -5.18 17.81
CA GLU A 120 -0.39 -6.25 18.77
C GLU A 120 0.66 -6.31 19.87
N ALA A 121 1.94 -6.20 19.51
CA ALA A 121 3.05 -6.20 20.49
C ALA A 121 2.97 -5.01 21.45
N ASN A 122 2.38 -3.90 21.03
CA ASN A 122 2.23 -2.69 21.85
C ASN A 122 0.82 -2.52 22.41
N LYS A 123 0.00 -3.55 22.38
CA LYS A 123 -1.39 -3.50 22.82
C LYS A 123 -1.54 -3.01 24.27
N ALA A 124 -0.59 -3.32 25.13
CA ALA A 124 -0.59 -2.89 26.51
C ALA A 124 -0.59 -1.36 26.68
N PHE A 125 -0.14 -0.62 25.66
CA PHE A 125 -0.07 0.85 25.67
C PHE A 125 -1.31 1.50 25.06
N SER A 126 -2.34 0.73 24.72
CA SER A 126 -3.54 1.27 24.06
C SER A 126 -4.27 2.34 24.89
N HIS A 127 -4.10 2.32 26.22
CA HIS A 127 -4.69 3.31 27.12
C HIS A 127 -4.02 4.70 26.98
N PHE A 128 -2.89 4.82 26.30
CA PHE A 128 -2.25 6.09 26.00
C PHE A 128 -2.72 6.73 24.69
N ARG A 129 -3.82 6.29 24.12
CA ARG A 129 -4.33 6.79 22.85
C ARG A 129 -4.43 8.32 22.78
N PHE A 130 -4.17 8.79 21.60
CA PHE A 130 -4.33 10.21 21.25
C PHE A 130 -5.79 10.64 21.23
#